data_ac437340ca1ad846c8922510c5880e3d
#
_entry.id   ac437340ca1ad846c8922510c5880e3d
#
_cell.length_a   1.000
_cell.length_b   1.000
_cell.length_c   1.000
_cell.angle_alpha   90.00
_cell.angle_beta   90.00
_cell.angle_gamma   90.00
#
_symmetry.space_group_name_H-M   'P 1'
#
loop_
_entity.id
_entity.type
_entity.pdbx_description
1 polymer ?
#
loop_
_entity_poly.entity_id
_entity_poly.type
_entity_poly.pdbx_seq_one_letter_code
_entity_poly.pdbx_strand_id
1 'polypeptide(L)'
;MSAESHPTLPPVRLHSDAELARDALGAPLFARAVRLARWAGPATRVGVGGELVADQLPAAAAHLGLDAGDEDAAGYASQAWRVAVDTGLVDVAEPEEDADAEGPGEAGEEPHGTAAPGEDLALVTAGAPGDVLGLWRAALETVLADAAVPDLEDLVDALDEGGEIDFDRLDWNPGREADFLDEVLANLYLLTVAEGGTADRQIPLPVLAASMVVPDGMGEPTDAVLEQVSDAMMRLDDQFRQLEPIGLVDFRPVDEELMAQADEDAPRGDLAADEEDVSRYGMVRLTPLGLYGIRARMLEAGVDAPAVGELAGKGADALLDAVSSYPEHAAQVEIEQWMAGREPADAVAELLSAARGDDEGGPLRRLRCQQALALAGPEAEPAVRSVLDEAELGGLARVWLAEHGAADVPAPAPEMVFWLTVDTIAAQLAADGETEELPLLMETLTAHHTGFFDQVWRVEHPSTVQVLEAMGRLHPDRKRAKEARRAAFKARSRRP
;
A
#
# COMPACT_ATOMS: atom_id res chain seq x y z
N MET A 1 -19.99 -21.25 -3.26
CA MET A 1 -19.70 -19.86 -2.96
C MET A 1 -18.23 -19.71 -3.26
N SER A 2 -17.92 -19.18 -4.44
CA SER A 2 -16.53 -18.82 -4.78
C SER A 2 -16.14 -17.68 -3.83
N ALA A 3 -15.07 -17.86 -3.07
CA ALA A 3 -14.41 -16.74 -2.41
C ALA A 3 -14.02 -15.76 -3.52
N GLU A 4 -14.55 -14.57 -3.49
CA GLU A 4 -14.03 -13.47 -4.29
C GLU A 4 -12.59 -13.27 -3.80
N SER A 5 -11.62 -13.74 -4.59
CA SER A 5 -10.22 -13.46 -4.33
C SER A 5 -10.03 -11.97 -4.58
N HIS A 6 -10.00 -11.18 -3.50
CA HIS A 6 -9.53 -9.81 -3.58
C HIS A 6 -8.08 -9.85 -4.10
N PRO A 7 -7.72 -8.99 -5.07
CA PRO A 7 -6.35 -8.93 -5.55
C PRO A 7 -5.43 -8.60 -4.37
N THR A 8 -4.46 -9.46 -4.10
CA THR A 8 -3.43 -9.21 -3.09
C THR A 8 -2.57 -8.04 -3.54
N LEU A 9 -2.42 -7.02 -2.69
CA LEU A 9 -1.58 -5.88 -2.99
C LEU A 9 -0.09 -6.28 -3.00
N PRO A 10 0.75 -5.58 -3.78
CA PRO A 10 2.19 -5.74 -3.66
C PRO A 10 2.67 -5.41 -2.24
N PRO A 11 3.66 -6.15 -1.70
CA PRO A 11 4.15 -5.88 -0.37
C PRO A 11 4.91 -4.55 -0.31
N VAL A 12 4.62 -3.77 0.72
CA VAL A 12 5.29 -2.49 0.98
C VAL A 12 6.56 -2.67 1.82
N ARG A 13 7.59 -1.85 1.59
CA ARG A 13 8.75 -1.77 2.47
C ARG A 13 8.50 -0.72 3.54
N LEU A 14 8.39 -1.14 4.79
CA LEU A 14 8.26 -0.25 5.92
C LEU A 14 9.61 -0.01 6.59
N HIS A 15 9.77 1.19 7.15
CA HIS A 15 10.83 1.45 8.12
C HIS A 15 10.60 0.61 9.39
N SER A 16 11.64 0.44 10.21
CA SER A 16 11.49 -0.23 11.51
C SER A 16 10.56 0.59 12.43
N ASP A 17 9.89 -0.08 13.36
CA ASP A 17 9.02 0.58 14.33
C ASP A 17 9.74 1.72 15.09
N ALA A 18 11.03 1.55 15.36
CA ALA A 18 11.84 2.57 16.03
C ALA A 18 12.09 3.81 15.16
N GLU A 19 12.24 3.64 13.86
CA GLU A 19 12.36 4.75 12.90
C GLU A 19 11.01 5.44 12.72
N LEU A 20 9.94 4.67 12.52
CA LEU A 20 8.57 5.20 12.41
C LEU A 20 8.14 5.97 13.67
N ALA A 21 8.44 5.44 14.85
CA ALA A 21 8.14 6.13 16.11
C ALA A 21 8.93 7.44 16.26
N ARG A 22 10.16 7.50 15.76
CA ARG A 22 10.95 8.74 15.71
C ARG A 22 10.34 9.74 14.76
N ASP A 23 9.90 9.29 13.59
CA ASP A 23 9.24 10.13 12.58
C ASP A 23 7.91 10.66 13.13
N ALA A 24 7.12 9.83 13.83
CA ALA A 24 5.90 10.23 14.52
C ALA A 24 6.14 11.33 15.54
N LEU A 25 7.17 11.16 16.41
CA LEU A 25 7.55 12.18 17.38
C LEU A 25 8.13 13.45 16.75
N GLY A 26 8.63 13.35 15.52
CA GLY A 26 9.11 14.47 14.71
C GLY A 26 8.01 15.19 13.94
N ALA A 27 6.84 14.58 13.75
CA ALA A 27 5.71 15.19 13.05
C ALA A 27 5.23 16.44 13.78
N PRO A 28 5.18 17.61 13.12
CA PRO A 28 4.96 18.90 13.79
C PRO A 28 3.72 18.95 14.68
N LEU A 29 2.60 18.41 14.19
CA LEU A 29 1.33 18.44 14.93
C LEU A 29 1.37 17.51 16.15
N PHE A 30 1.83 16.28 15.99
CA PHE A 30 1.93 15.34 17.12
C PHE A 30 2.95 15.82 18.17
N ALA A 31 4.08 16.38 17.75
CA ALA A 31 5.06 16.99 18.64
C ALA A 31 4.47 18.16 19.42
N ARG A 32 3.65 19.02 18.78
CA ARG A 32 2.93 20.11 19.45
C ARG A 32 1.92 19.58 20.45
N ALA A 33 1.14 18.57 20.11
CA ALA A 33 0.18 17.92 21.00
C ALA A 33 0.85 17.38 22.27
N VAL A 34 1.96 16.65 22.15
CA VAL A 34 2.76 16.15 23.28
C VAL A 34 3.30 17.30 24.14
N ARG A 35 3.71 18.41 23.54
CA ARG A 35 4.19 19.60 24.29
C ARG A 35 3.07 20.26 25.05
N LEU A 36 1.88 20.42 24.48
CA LEU A 36 0.72 20.97 25.16
C LEU A 36 0.22 20.06 26.30
N ALA A 37 0.26 18.74 26.10
CA ALA A 37 -0.07 17.80 27.16
C ALA A 37 0.83 17.94 28.38
N ARG A 38 2.13 18.24 28.20
CA ARG A 38 3.06 18.55 29.31
C ARG A 38 2.83 19.91 29.93
N TRP A 39 2.23 20.84 29.21
CA TRP A 39 1.88 22.17 29.66
C TRP A 39 0.55 22.19 30.42
N ALA A 40 -0.37 21.27 30.11
CA ALA A 40 -1.67 21.13 30.75
C ALA A 40 -1.53 21.02 32.27
N GLY A 41 -2.41 21.68 32.99
CA GLY A 41 -2.38 21.69 34.45
C GLY A 41 -3.61 22.38 35.06
N PRO A 42 -3.69 22.48 36.39
CA PRO A 42 -4.89 22.99 37.10
C PRO A 42 -5.32 24.42 36.71
N ALA A 43 -4.40 25.20 36.10
CA ALA A 43 -4.70 26.54 35.60
C ALA A 43 -5.17 26.57 34.16
N THR A 44 -5.17 25.41 33.47
CA THR A 44 -5.62 25.29 32.07
C THR A 44 -7.13 25.16 32.06
N ARG A 45 -7.81 26.14 31.49
CA ARG A 45 -9.27 26.22 31.40
C ARG A 45 -9.72 25.71 30.01
N VAL A 46 -10.75 24.88 30.02
CA VAL A 46 -11.35 24.29 28.81
C VAL A 46 -12.85 24.58 28.80
N GLY A 47 -13.41 24.71 27.58
CA GLY A 47 -14.83 24.81 27.36
C GLY A 47 -15.56 23.48 27.54
N VAL A 48 -16.86 23.47 27.25
CA VAL A 48 -17.75 22.31 27.45
C VAL A 48 -17.34 21.12 26.54
N GLY A 49 -16.74 21.38 25.36
CA GLY A 49 -16.22 20.35 24.44
C GLY A 49 -14.76 19.95 24.67
N GLY A 50 -14.14 20.47 25.77
CA GLY A 50 -12.74 20.19 26.05
C GLY A 50 -11.72 21.07 25.30
N GLU A 51 -12.18 21.98 24.44
CA GLU A 51 -11.36 22.97 23.74
C GLU A 51 -10.75 24.01 24.69
N LEU A 52 -9.55 24.50 24.35
CA LEU A 52 -8.97 25.62 25.12
C LEU A 52 -9.84 26.87 24.99
N VAL A 53 -10.10 27.56 26.11
CA VAL A 53 -10.78 28.85 26.05
C VAL A 53 -9.94 29.87 25.29
N ALA A 54 -10.60 30.74 24.52
CA ALA A 54 -9.95 31.64 23.57
C ALA A 54 -8.83 32.50 24.16
N ASP A 55 -8.98 32.93 25.44
CA ASP A 55 -7.98 33.73 26.13
C ASP A 55 -6.70 32.97 26.50
N GLN A 56 -6.71 31.64 26.46
CA GLN A 56 -5.53 30.78 26.69
C GLN A 56 -4.77 30.39 25.42
N LEU A 57 -5.39 30.52 24.25
CA LEU A 57 -4.75 30.19 22.98
C LEU A 57 -3.42 30.94 22.74
N PRO A 58 -3.28 32.25 23.04
CA PRO A 58 -1.99 32.93 22.89
C PRO A 58 -0.91 32.38 23.83
N ALA A 59 -1.27 31.96 25.04
CA ALA A 59 -0.31 31.35 25.97
C ALA A 59 0.12 29.94 25.51
N ALA A 60 -0.80 29.16 24.98
CA ALA A 60 -0.51 27.87 24.38
C ALA A 60 0.40 28.01 23.15
N ALA A 61 0.10 28.92 22.22
CA ALA A 61 0.92 29.23 21.06
C ALA A 61 2.35 29.67 21.46
N ALA A 62 2.47 30.56 22.44
CA ALA A 62 3.76 31.00 22.99
C ALA A 62 4.55 29.82 23.60
N HIS A 63 3.87 28.91 24.34
CA HIS A 63 4.49 27.68 24.85
C HIS A 63 5.02 26.78 23.73
N LEU A 64 4.32 26.69 22.60
CA LEU A 64 4.76 25.97 21.40
C LEU A 64 5.91 26.70 20.70
N GLY A 65 6.20 27.95 21.03
CA GLY A 65 7.22 28.78 20.37
C GLY A 65 6.79 29.27 19.01
N LEU A 66 5.48 29.39 18.78
CA LEU A 66 4.91 29.99 17.57
C LEU A 66 5.07 31.51 17.64
N ASP A 67 5.25 32.16 16.48
CA ASP A 67 5.42 33.61 16.43
C ASP A 67 4.08 34.28 16.81
N ALA A 68 4.13 35.25 17.72
CA ALA A 68 2.96 36.01 18.12
C ALA A 68 2.40 36.91 16.99
N GLY A 69 3.16 37.13 15.93
CA GLY A 69 2.75 37.86 14.74
C GLY A 69 2.13 36.96 13.64
N ASP A 70 2.15 35.65 13.83
CA ASP A 70 1.53 34.69 12.95
C ASP A 70 0.03 34.61 13.25
N GLU A 71 -0.80 34.97 12.29
CA GLU A 71 -2.27 34.96 12.40
C GLU A 71 -2.81 33.55 12.66
N ASP A 72 -2.11 32.52 12.19
CA ASP A 72 -2.50 31.11 12.32
C ASP A 72 -2.02 30.46 13.63
N ALA A 73 -1.19 31.14 14.43
CA ALA A 73 -0.59 30.58 15.65
C ALA A 73 -1.65 30.03 16.62
N ALA A 74 -2.78 30.74 16.77
CA ALA A 74 -3.91 30.32 17.61
C ALA A 74 -4.57 29.03 17.04
N GLY A 75 -4.75 28.96 15.74
CA GLY A 75 -5.29 27.80 15.04
C GLY A 75 -4.40 26.57 15.25
N TYR A 76 -3.09 26.70 15.04
CA TYR A 76 -2.14 25.60 15.29
C TYR A 76 -2.13 25.13 16.74
N ALA A 77 -2.28 26.03 17.69
CA ALA A 77 -2.37 25.67 19.11
C ALA A 77 -3.71 24.96 19.42
N SER A 78 -4.80 25.41 18.87
CA SER A 78 -6.12 24.79 18.99
C SER A 78 -6.14 23.38 18.43
N GLN A 79 -5.64 23.20 17.20
CA GLN A 79 -5.55 21.88 16.54
C GLN A 79 -4.68 20.91 17.35
N ALA A 80 -3.51 21.36 17.80
CA ALA A 80 -2.61 20.52 18.61
C ALA A 80 -3.23 20.16 19.97
N TRP A 81 -4.00 21.05 20.57
CA TRP A 81 -4.74 20.78 21.80
C TRP A 81 -5.82 19.73 21.58
N ARG A 82 -6.62 19.85 20.53
CA ARG A 82 -7.64 18.89 20.17
C ARG A 82 -7.06 17.48 19.99
N VAL A 83 -5.97 17.36 19.22
CA VAL A 83 -5.24 16.10 19.08
C VAL A 83 -4.78 15.57 20.45
N ALA A 84 -4.30 16.44 21.36
CA ALA A 84 -3.85 16.00 22.68
C ALA A 84 -5.01 15.47 23.56
N VAL A 85 -6.20 16.05 23.44
CA VAL A 85 -7.41 15.58 24.14
C VAL A 85 -7.92 14.27 23.55
N ASP A 86 -8.09 14.22 22.23
CA ASP A 86 -8.67 13.07 21.54
C ASP A 86 -7.79 11.81 21.64
N THR A 87 -6.48 12.00 21.83
CA THR A 87 -5.52 10.88 22.00
C THR A 87 -5.27 10.48 23.45
N GLY A 88 -5.97 11.10 24.43
CA GLY A 88 -5.74 10.81 25.85
C GLY A 88 -4.40 11.32 26.41
N LEU A 89 -3.66 12.12 25.62
CA LEU A 89 -2.47 12.82 26.14
C LEU A 89 -2.83 13.89 27.17
N VAL A 90 -4.07 14.40 27.12
CA VAL A 90 -4.66 15.35 28.07
C VAL A 90 -5.99 14.79 28.55
N ASP A 91 -6.16 14.72 29.85
CA ASP A 91 -7.44 14.44 30.49
C ASP A 91 -8.18 15.77 30.76
N VAL A 92 -9.45 15.82 30.38
CA VAL A 92 -10.34 16.96 30.59
C VAL A 92 -11.39 16.58 31.63
N ALA A 93 -11.51 17.40 32.65
CA ALA A 93 -12.60 17.32 33.62
C ALA A 93 -13.63 18.40 33.30
N GLU A 94 -14.86 17.99 33.05
CA GLU A 94 -15.99 18.91 32.85
C GLU A 94 -16.20 19.77 34.10
N PRO A 95 -16.79 20.98 33.96
CA PRO A 95 -17.14 21.81 35.12
C PRO A 95 -18.12 21.04 35.99
N GLU A 96 -17.85 20.96 37.30
CA GLU A 96 -18.83 20.44 38.26
C GLU A 96 -20.07 21.32 38.16
N GLU A 97 -21.21 20.76 37.74
CA GLU A 97 -22.50 21.42 37.90
C GLU A 97 -22.76 21.54 39.40
N ASP A 98 -22.47 22.74 39.97
CA ASP A 98 -22.88 23.05 41.32
C ASP A 98 -24.40 23.01 41.39
N ALA A 99 -24.96 21.86 41.81
CA ALA A 99 -26.39 21.66 42.00
C ALA A 99 -27.02 22.61 43.04
N ASP A 100 -26.23 23.44 43.73
CA ASP A 100 -26.62 24.37 44.76
C ASP A 100 -26.39 25.84 44.39
N ALA A 101 -25.99 26.19 43.17
CA ALA A 101 -25.82 27.58 42.74
C ALA A 101 -27.18 28.23 42.42
N GLU A 102 -28.10 28.34 43.40
CA GLU A 102 -29.22 29.27 43.40
C GLU A 102 -28.75 30.69 43.71
N GLY A 103 -28.04 31.34 42.84
CA GLY A 103 -27.72 32.76 42.92
C GLY A 103 -27.60 33.33 41.49
N PRO A 104 -28.06 34.60 41.24
CA PRO A 104 -27.74 35.25 40.00
C PRO A 104 -26.22 35.51 40.00
N GLY A 105 -25.46 34.54 39.41
CA GLY A 105 -24.05 34.75 39.16
C GLY A 105 -23.86 36.00 38.33
N GLU A 106 -22.77 36.73 38.60
CA GLU A 106 -22.38 37.89 37.82
C GLU A 106 -22.35 37.46 36.33
N ALA A 107 -23.11 38.13 35.52
CA ALA A 107 -23.20 37.86 34.10
C ALA A 107 -21.81 37.97 33.45
N GLY A 108 -21.20 36.85 33.06
CA GLY A 108 -20.03 36.90 32.20
C GLY A 108 -19.02 35.75 32.21
N GLU A 109 -19.06 34.80 33.14
CA GLU A 109 -18.16 33.65 33.06
C GLU A 109 -18.96 32.35 32.86
N GLU A 110 -18.82 31.76 31.71
CA GLU A 110 -19.29 30.39 31.46
C GLU A 110 -18.50 29.42 32.35
N PRO A 111 -19.14 28.37 32.91
CA PRO A 111 -18.42 27.39 33.72
C PRO A 111 -17.35 26.68 32.84
N HIS A 112 -16.12 26.72 33.34
CA HIS A 112 -14.99 26.11 32.63
C HIS A 112 -14.57 24.82 33.31
N GLY A 113 -14.28 23.80 32.49
CA GLY A 113 -13.59 22.60 32.92
C GLY A 113 -12.11 22.86 33.18
N THR A 114 -11.43 21.86 33.68
CA THR A 114 -9.98 21.85 33.91
C THR A 114 -9.32 20.76 33.15
N ALA A 115 -8.02 20.91 32.85
CA ALA A 115 -7.24 19.92 32.18
C ALA A 115 -6.05 19.45 33.03
N ALA A 116 -5.63 18.20 32.79
CA ALA A 116 -4.45 17.62 33.40
C ALA A 116 -3.69 16.77 32.35
N PRO A 117 -2.38 16.52 32.55
CA PRO A 117 -1.69 15.53 31.74
C PRO A 117 -2.38 14.16 31.84
N GLY A 118 -2.72 13.57 30.68
CA GLY A 118 -3.39 12.27 30.61
C GLY A 118 -2.44 11.10 30.88
N GLU A 119 -3.04 9.94 31.17
CA GLU A 119 -2.28 8.71 31.47
C GLU A 119 -1.41 8.28 30.26
N ASP A 120 -1.88 8.50 29.03
CA ASP A 120 -1.19 8.10 27.78
C ASP A 120 0.07 8.93 27.52
N LEU A 121 0.23 10.10 28.13
CA LEU A 121 1.47 10.86 28.07
C LEU A 121 2.66 10.07 28.65
N ALA A 122 2.41 9.15 29.58
CA ALA A 122 3.44 8.28 30.13
C ALA A 122 4.00 7.30 29.09
N LEU A 123 3.18 6.84 28.13
CA LEU A 123 3.59 5.95 27.04
C LEU A 123 4.59 6.63 26.11
N VAL A 124 4.32 7.89 25.75
CA VAL A 124 5.26 8.72 24.97
C VAL A 124 6.59 8.88 25.71
N THR A 125 6.52 9.08 27.02
CA THR A 125 7.73 9.27 27.85
C THR A 125 8.52 7.98 28.02
N ALA A 126 7.86 6.82 28.10
CA ALA A 126 8.49 5.51 28.14
C ALA A 126 9.17 5.17 26.80
N GLY A 127 8.68 5.70 25.70
CA GLY A 127 9.30 5.64 24.38
C GLY A 127 9.29 4.27 23.72
N ALA A 128 8.39 3.36 24.11
CA ALA A 128 8.23 2.10 23.40
C ALA A 128 7.64 2.39 22.01
N PRO A 129 8.30 1.93 20.91
CA PRO A 129 7.88 2.29 19.54
C PRO A 129 6.42 1.98 19.26
N GLY A 130 5.91 0.81 19.65
CA GLY A 130 4.53 0.41 19.42
C GLY A 130 3.51 1.32 20.10
N ASP A 131 3.80 1.79 21.34
CA ASP A 131 2.94 2.70 22.08
C ASP A 131 2.88 4.08 21.41
N VAL A 132 4.05 4.60 21.00
CA VAL A 132 4.13 5.87 20.26
C VAL A 132 3.36 5.82 18.96
N LEU A 133 3.51 4.72 18.19
CA LEU A 133 2.80 4.52 16.92
C LEU A 133 1.30 4.34 17.13
N GLY A 134 0.88 3.69 18.22
CA GLY A 134 -0.53 3.58 18.59
C GLY A 134 -1.17 4.95 18.85
N LEU A 135 -0.49 5.81 19.61
CA LEU A 135 -0.96 7.19 19.88
C LEU A 135 -0.93 8.06 18.62
N TRP A 136 0.10 7.93 17.80
CA TRP A 136 0.15 8.64 16.52
C TRP A 136 -0.99 8.23 15.59
N ARG A 137 -1.35 6.94 15.55
CA ARG A 137 -2.51 6.47 14.77
C ARG A 137 -3.82 7.06 15.28
N ALA A 138 -4.01 7.14 16.60
CA ALA A 138 -5.17 7.83 17.17
C ALA A 138 -5.20 9.30 16.75
N ALA A 139 -4.05 9.99 16.80
CA ALA A 139 -3.92 11.37 16.33
C ALA A 139 -4.24 11.51 14.83
N LEU A 140 -3.83 10.55 14.00
CA LEU A 140 -4.14 10.53 12.58
C LEU A 140 -5.66 10.47 12.34
N GLU A 141 -6.40 9.63 13.09
CA GLU A 141 -7.87 9.56 12.96
C GLU A 141 -8.54 10.89 13.26
N THR A 142 -8.08 11.62 14.29
CA THR A 142 -8.57 12.98 14.60
C THR A 142 -8.35 13.92 13.41
N VAL A 143 -7.13 13.89 12.81
CA VAL A 143 -6.81 14.79 11.69
C VAL A 143 -7.58 14.42 10.41
N LEU A 144 -7.78 13.14 10.15
CA LEU A 144 -8.59 12.68 9.01
C LEU A 144 -10.05 13.11 9.15
N ALA A 145 -10.59 13.04 10.36
CA ALA A 145 -11.94 13.52 10.64
C ALA A 145 -12.06 15.04 10.43
N ASP A 146 -11.03 15.81 10.80
CA ASP A 146 -10.98 17.27 10.58
C ASP A 146 -10.87 17.61 9.10
N ALA A 147 -10.04 16.89 8.35
CA ALA A 147 -9.85 17.10 6.91
C ALA A 147 -11.10 16.74 6.07
N ALA A 148 -12.08 16.05 6.65
CA ALA A 148 -13.36 15.77 6.04
C ALA A 148 -14.44 16.86 6.35
N VAL A 149 -14.11 17.89 7.11
CA VAL A 149 -15.01 19.01 7.40
C VAL A 149 -14.82 20.10 6.35
N PRO A 150 -15.91 20.75 5.85
CA PRO A 150 -15.80 21.87 4.91
C PRO A 150 -15.04 23.03 5.55
N ASP A 151 -14.40 23.83 4.71
CA ASP A 151 -13.69 24.99 5.19
C ASP A 151 -14.63 26.10 5.71
N LEU A 152 -14.02 27.13 6.31
CA LEU A 152 -14.77 28.27 6.87
C LEU A 152 -15.48 29.09 5.78
N GLU A 153 -14.95 29.13 4.56
CA GLU A 153 -15.53 29.91 3.47
C GLU A 153 -16.84 29.26 3.00
N ASP A 154 -16.84 27.92 2.82
CA ASP A 154 -18.06 27.16 2.51
C ASP A 154 -19.14 27.34 3.58
N LEU A 155 -18.75 27.35 4.86
CA LEU A 155 -19.67 27.57 5.97
C LEU A 155 -20.23 28.99 5.99
N VAL A 156 -19.42 30.01 5.67
CA VAL A 156 -19.84 31.41 5.59
C VAL A 156 -20.81 31.61 4.44
N ASP A 157 -20.56 30.99 3.29
CA ASP A 157 -21.46 31.06 2.12
C ASP A 157 -22.81 30.36 2.36
N ALA A 158 -22.83 29.38 3.28
CA ALA A 158 -24.05 28.70 3.70
C ALA A 158 -24.85 29.44 4.80
N LEU A 159 -24.31 30.53 5.36
CA LEU A 159 -25.04 31.34 6.34
C LEU A 159 -26.27 32.02 5.70
N ASP A 160 -27.42 31.87 6.32
CA ASP A 160 -28.63 32.60 5.94
C ASP A 160 -28.64 34.03 6.53
N GLU A 161 -29.63 34.84 6.15
CA GLU A 161 -29.82 36.22 6.62
C GLU A 161 -30.10 36.26 8.15
N GLY A 162 -30.37 35.14 8.81
CA GLY A 162 -30.59 34.97 10.23
C GLY A 162 -29.34 34.61 11.01
N GLY A 163 -28.23 34.28 10.31
CA GLY A 163 -26.98 33.83 10.92
C GLY A 163 -27.00 32.34 11.30
N GLU A 164 -27.95 31.58 10.80
CA GLU A 164 -28.00 30.12 10.92
C GLU A 164 -27.38 29.48 9.65
N ILE A 165 -26.66 28.36 9.84
CA ILE A 165 -26.09 27.61 8.69
C ILE A 165 -27.21 26.81 8.03
N ASP A 166 -27.48 27.10 6.78
CA ASP A 166 -28.39 26.32 5.95
C ASP A 166 -27.64 25.09 5.37
N PHE A 167 -27.69 23.99 6.08
CA PHE A 167 -27.07 22.73 5.66
C PHE A 167 -27.59 22.17 4.34
N ASP A 168 -28.79 22.58 3.90
CA ASP A 168 -29.33 22.19 2.60
C ASP A 168 -28.64 22.93 1.43
N ARG A 169 -27.98 24.05 1.72
CA ARG A 169 -27.13 24.78 0.75
C ARG A 169 -25.72 24.24 0.66
N LEU A 170 -25.22 23.68 1.76
CA LEU A 170 -23.95 22.95 1.76
C LEU A 170 -24.16 21.63 1.00
N ASP A 171 -23.56 21.48 -0.19
CA ASP A 171 -23.46 20.17 -0.85
C ASP A 171 -22.38 19.31 -0.16
N TRP A 172 -22.43 19.28 1.16
CA TRP A 172 -21.49 18.57 2.00
C TRP A 172 -22.18 17.43 2.76
N ASN A 173 -21.52 16.29 2.75
CA ASN A 173 -21.91 15.12 3.52
C ASN A 173 -20.66 14.50 4.16
N PRO A 174 -20.56 14.49 5.50
CA PRO A 174 -19.35 14.04 6.20
C PRO A 174 -18.93 12.62 5.84
N GLY A 175 -19.89 11.73 5.62
CA GLY A 175 -19.58 10.35 5.20
C GLY A 175 -18.98 10.30 3.79
N ARG A 176 -19.53 11.07 2.84
CA ARG A 176 -18.97 11.10 1.48
C ARG A 176 -17.59 11.75 1.42
N GLU A 177 -17.34 12.76 2.24
CA GLU A 177 -16.02 13.41 2.30
C GLU A 177 -14.97 12.48 2.91
N ALA A 178 -15.32 11.79 3.99
CA ALA A 178 -14.45 10.79 4.60
C ALA A 178 -14.17 9.62 3.63
N ASP A 179 -15.20 9.09 2.97
CA ASP A 179 -15.06 8.02 1.96
C ASP A 179 -14.16 8.47 0.80
N PHE A 180 -14.36 9.69 0.28
CA PHE A 180 -13.52 10.24 -0.79
C PHE A 180 -12.06 10.35 -0.37
N LEU A 181 -11.79 10.88 0.82
CA LEU A 181 -10.42 11.01 1.33
C LEU A 181 -9.77 9.63 1.54
N ASP A 182 -10.51 8.66 2.07
CA ASP A 182 -10.03 7.29 2.23
C ASP A 182 -9.71 6.62 0.88
N GLU A 183 -10.56 6.81 -0.14
CA GLU A 183 -10.31 6.32 -1.49
C GLU A 183 -9.05 6.95 -2.12
N VAL A 184 -8.88 8.26 -1.95
CA VAL A 184 -7.68 8.99 -2.43
C VAL A 184 -6.42 8.47 -1.78
N LEU A 185 -6.42 8.30 -0.45
CA LEU A 185 -5.26 7.82 0.30
C LEU A 185 -4.94 6.36 -0.04
N ALA A 186 -5.96 5.53 -0.24
CA ALA A 186 -5.79 4.16 -0.71
C ALA A 186 -5.20 4.12 -2.13
N ASN A 187 -5.65 5.00 -3.03
CA ASN A 187 -5.10 5.09 -4.38
C ASN A 187 -3.65 5.61 -4.37
N LEU A 188 -3.35 6.61 -3.55
CA LEU A 188 -1.97 7.10 -3.36
C LEU A 188 -1.05 5.99 -2.82
N TYR A 189 -1.55 5.16 -1.89
CA TYR A 189 -0.84 3.96 -1.42
C TYR A 189 -0.59 2.97 -2.56
N LEU A 190 -1.62 2.64 -3.35
CA LEU A 190 -1.52 1.73 -4.49
C LEU A 190 -0.48 2.21 -5.52
N LEU A 191 -0.51 3.48 -5.88
CA LEU A 191 0.45 4.07 -6.81
C LEU A 191 1.89 3.98 -6.27
N THR A 192 2.06 4.16 -4.95
CA THR A 192 3.37 4.03 -4.30
C THR A 192 3.87 2.58 -4.31
N VAL A 193 3.03 1.60 -3.97
CA VAL A 193 3.47 0.19 -3.88
C VAL A 193 3.64 -0.46 -5.25
N ALA A 194 2.87 -0.05 -6.26
CA ALA A 194 2.99 -0.55 -7.62
C ALA A 194 4.35 -0.24 -8.26
N GLU A 195 4.99 0.86 -7.86
CA GLU A 195 6.28 1.30 -8.39
C GLU A 195 7.50 0.81 -7.59
N GLY A 196 7.34 -0.13 -6.69
CA GLY A 196 8.44 -0.73 -5.93
C GLY A 196 8.36 -0.54 -4.42
N GLY A 197 7.27 0.03 -3.92
CA GLY A 197 6.98 0.11 -2.48
C GLY A 197 7.89 1.04 -1.68
N THR A 198 8.56 2.00 -2.34
CA THR A 198 9.36 3.05 -1.70
C THR A 198 8.62 4.38 -1.79
N ALA A 199 8.64 5.15 -0.68
CA ALA A 199 7.98 6.46 -0.60
C ALA A 199 8.74 7.58 -1.36
N ASP A 200 9.52 7.27 -2.40
CA ASP A 200 10.45 8.22 -2.99
C ASP A 200 9.83 9.08 -4.09
N ARG A 201 8.79 8.59 -4.76
CA ARG A 201 8.18 9.29 -5.88
C ARG A 201 7.04 10.21 -5.45
N GLN A 202 7.10 11.46 -5.90
CA GLN A 202 6.00 12.40 -5.79
C GLN A 202 5.03 12.23 -6.95
N ILE A 203 3.73 12.25 -6.65
CA ILE A 203 2.65 12.13 -7.63
C ILE A 203 2.06 13.52 -7.84
N PRO A 204 1.92 13.97 -9.11
CA PRO A 204 1.27 15.24 -9.41
C PRO A 204 -0.21 15.21 -8.99
N LEU A 205 -0.66 16.26 -8.34
CA LEU A 205 -2.05 16.38 -7.87
C LEU A 205 -3.10 16.19 -8.99
N PRO A 206 -2.90 16.72 -10.21
CA PRO A 206 -3.81 16.45 -11.32
C PRO A 206 -3.95 14.98 -11.69
N VAL A 207 -2.84 14.23 -11.61
CA VAL A 207 -2.82 12.79 -11.91
C VAL A 207 -3.64 12.03 -10.85
N LEU A 208 -3.45 12.38 -9.58
CA LEU A 208 -4.21 11.78 -8.49
C LEU A 208 -5.70 12.13 -8.58
N ALA A 209 -6.05 13.40 -8.79
CA ALA A 209 -7.44 13.83 -8.96
C ALA A 209 -8.11 13.17 -10.18
N ALA A 210 -7.41 13.12 -11.32
CA ALA A 210 -7.92 12.46 -12.50
C ALA A 210 -8.19 10.97 -12.30
N SER A 211 -7.33 10.27 -11.55
CA SER A 211 -7.51 8.84 -11.25
C SER A 211 -8.75 8.54 -10.41
N MET A 212 -9.29 9.54 -9.70
CA MET A 212 -10.52 9.43 -8.91
C MET A 212 -11.78 9.75 -9.70
N VAL A 213 -11.67 10.65 -10.67
CA VAL A 213 -12.83 11.26 -11.36
C VAL A 213 -13.03 10.69 -12.76
N VAL A 214 -11.96 10.36 -13.49
CA VAL A 214 -12.03 9.90 -14.88
C VAL A 214 -12.34 8.41 -14.92
N PRO A 215 -13.46 7.97 -15.53
CA PRO A 215 -13.78 6.55 -15.66
C PRO A 215 -12.75 5.78 -16.50
N ASP A 216 -12.47 4.55 -16.13
CA ASP A 216 -11.61 3.65 -16.88
C ASP A 216 -12.05 3.50 -18.34
N GLY A 217 -11.10 3.65 -19.27
CA GLY A 217 -11.34 3.49 -20.70
C GLY A 217 -12.03 4.69 -21.37
N MET A 218 -12.21 5.81 -20.67
CA MET A 218 -12.63 7.07 -21.30
C MET A 218 -11.49 7.58 -22.20
N GLY A 219 -11.83 7.96 -23.45
CA GLY A 219 -10.88 8.61 -24.35
C GLY A 219 -10.54 10.04 -23.89
N GLU A 220 -10.79 11.04 -24.73
CA GLU A 220 -10.61 12.43 -24.31
C GLU A 220 -11.67 12.83 -23.28
N PRO A 221 -11.27 13.40 -22.10
CA PRO A 221 -12.21 13.88 -21.08
C PRO A 221 -13.10 15.01 -21.64
N THR A 222 -14.35 15.03 -21.21
CA THR A 222 -15.26 16.14 -21.53
C THR A 222 -15.01 17.35 -20.63
N ASP A 223 -15.46 18.56 -21.04
CA ASP A 223 -15.31 19.78 -20.22
C ASP A 223 -15.88 19.60 -18.81
N ALA A 224 -17.01 18.89 -18.65
CA ALA A 224 -17.61 18.60 -17.35
C ALA A 224 -16.73 17.68 -16.47
N VAL A 225 -16.01 16.74 -17.07
CA VAL A 225 -15.05 15.88 -16.33
C VAL A 225 -13.81 16.68 -15.95
N LEU A 226 -13.34 17.58 -16.79
CA LEU A 226 -12.22 18.47 -16.47
C LEU A 226 -12.55 19.42 -15.33
N GLU A 227 -13.78 19.95 -15.27
CA GLU A 227 -14.28 20.77 -14.16
C GLU A 227 -14.29 19.96 -12.86
N GLN A 228 -14.81 18.72 -12.87
CA GLN A 228 -14.77 17.83 -11.70
C GLN A 228 -13.33 17.49 -11.23
N VAL A 229 -12.39 17.33 -12.16
CA VAL A 229 -10.96 17.12 -11.80
C VAL A 229 -10.42 18.37 -11.13
N SER A 230 -10.75 19.58 -11.61
CA SER A 230 -10.31 20.83 -10.98
C SER A 230 -10.87 21.01 -9.58
N ASP A 231 -12.16 20.71 -9.38
CA ASP A 231 -12.79 20.75 -8.06
C ASP A 231 -12.15 19.75 -7.10
N ALA A 232 -11.87 18.53 -7.58
CA ALA A 232 -11.17 17.51 -6.79
C ALA A 232 -9.74 17.95 -6.43
N MET A 233 -9.02 18.63 -7.33
CA MET A 233 -7.68 19.16 -7.05
C MET A 233 -7.68 20.21 -5.94
N MET A 234 -8.60 21.17 -5.99
CA MET A 234 -8.72 22.21 -4.94
C MET A 234 -9.00 21.57 -3.58
N ARG A 235 -9.95 20.63 -3.53
CA ARG A 235 -10.26 19.88 -2.31
C ARG A 235 -9.06 19.12 -1.77
N LEU A 236 -8.30 18.45 -2.63
CA LEU A 236 -7.11 17.71 -2.24
C LEU A 236 -5.97 18.62 -1.76
N ASP A 237 -5.81 19.81 -2.34
CA ASP A 237 -4.82 20.79 -1.88
C ASP A 237 -5.08 21.17 -0.42
N ASP A 238 -6.32 21.49 -0.07
CA ASP A 238 -6.72 21.84 1.28
C ASP A 238 -6.58 20.66 2.26
N GLN A 239 -7.02 19.46 1.86
CA GLN A 239 -6.90 18.26 2.68
C GLN A 239 -5.44 17.88 2.93
N PHE A 240 -4.56 17.92 1.93
CA PHE A 240 -3.16 17.57 2.10
C PHE A 240 -2.39 18.58 2.95
N ARG A 241 -2.76 19.87 2.91
CA ARG A 241 -2.23 20.89 3.85
C ARG A 241 -2.54 20.54 5.30
N GLN A 242 -3.70 19.95 5.58
CA GLN A 242 -4.07 19.49 6.93
C GLN A 242 -3.37 18.19 7.32
N LEU A 243 -3.06 17.30 6.35
CA LEU A 243 -2.44 15.99 6.60
C LEU A 243 -0.90 16.04 6.66
N GLU A 244 -0.28 17.07 6.10
CA GLU A 244 1.18 17.24 6.14
C GLU A 244 1.72 17.39 7.57
N PRO A 245 1.14 18.24 8.46
CA PRO A 245 1.66 18.43 9.82
C PRO A 245 1.64 17.20 10.72
N ILE A 246 0.76 16.23 10.45
CA ILE A 246 0.75 14.94 11.18
C ILE A 246 1.80 13.96 10.61
N GLY A 247 2.44 14.31 9.49
CA GLY A 247 3.48 13.51 8.87
C GLY A 247 2.94 12.38 7.98
N LEU A 248 1.67 12.44 7.56
CA LEU A 248 1.08 11.44 6.66
C LEU A 248 1.63 11.58 5.24
N VAL A 249 1.71 12.79 4.75
CA VAL A 249 2.17 13.13 3.41
C VAL A 249 3.32 14.14 3.45
N ASP A 250 4.11 14.15 2.38
CA ASP A 250 5.01 15.23 2.01
C ASP A 250 4.32 15.93 0.83
N PHE A 251 3.80 17.11 1.07
CA PHE A 251 2.97 17.84 0.14
C PHE A 251 3.65 19.14 -0.29
N ARG A 252 3.70 19.37 -1.59
CA ARG A 252 4.12 20.63 -2.18
C ARG A 252 2.91 21.24 -2.86
N PRO A 253 2.36 22.34 -2.30
CA PRO A 253 1.14 22.95 -2.83
C PRO A 253 1.32 23.53 -4.22
N VAL A 254 0.19 23.91 -4.82
CA VAL A 254 0.13 24.62 -6.10
C VAL A 254 0.91 25.94 -6.01
N ASP A 255 1.73 26.22 -7.00
CA ASP A 255 2.43 27.50 -7.10
C ASP A 255 1.60 28.47 -7.95
N GLU A 256 0.85 29.34 -7.29
CA GLU A 256 -0.05 30.30 -7.94
C GLU A 256 0.69 31.31 -8.82
N GLU A 257 1.95 31.68 -8.46
CA GLU A 257 2.76 32.62 -9.25
C GLU A 257 3.19 31.97 -10.58
N LEU A 258 3.56 30.69 -10.54
CA LEU A 258 3.91 29.93 -11.74
C LEU A 258 2.69 29.63 -12.62
N MET A 259 1.52 29.44 -12.01
CA MET A 259 0.27 29.24 -12.73
C MET A 259 -0.14 30.51 -13.49
N ALA A 260 -0.09 31.68 -12.86
CA ALA A 260 -0.42 32.95 -13.50
C ALA A 260 0.52 33.28 -14.68
N GLN A 261 1.81 32.87 -14.61
CA GLN A 261 2.74 33.05 -15.71
C GLN A 261 2.48 32.07 -16.87
N ALA A 262 2.02 30.86 -16.59
CA ALA A 262 1.72 29.86 -17.61
C ALA A 262 0.49 30.23 -18.45
N ASP A 263 -0.52 30.86 -17.84
CA ASP A 263 -1.72 31.35 -18.57
C ASP A 263 -1.40 32.48 -19.55
N GLU A 264 -0.33 33.27 -19.31
CA GLU A 264 0.12 34.32 -20.23
C GLU A 264 0.91 33.78 -21.43
N ASP A 265 1.61 32.65 -21.29
CA ASP A 265 2.54 32.10 -22.29
C ASP A 265 2.00 30.88 -23.07
N ALA A 266 0.83 30.35 -22.75
CA ALA A 266 0.32 29.10 -23.33
C ALA A 266 -0.05 29.23 -24.81
N PRO A 267 0.64 28.54 -25.74
CA PRO A 267 0.14 28.34 -27.09
C PRO A 267 -1.01 27.32 -27.03
N ARG A 268 -2.19 27.75 -27.45
CA ARG A 268 -3.37 26.89 -27.57
C ARG A 268 -3.09 25.78 -28.59
N GLY A 269 -2.82 24.57 -28.13
CA GLY A 269 -2.91 23.44 -29.03
C GLY A 269 -1.99 22.24 -28.90
N ASP A 270 -1.25 21.98 -27.82
CA ASP A 270 -0.50 20.72 -27.71
C ASP A 270 -0.71 20.08 -26.32
N LEU A 271 -1.44 18.93 -26.31
CA LEU A 271 -1.84 18.20 -25.10
C LEU A 271 -0.75 17.21 -24.58
N ALA A 272 0.48 17.40 -24.98
CA ALA A 272 1.62 16.73 -24.35
C ALA A 272 2.19 17.69 -23.29
N ALA A 273 1.53 17.77 -22.13
CA ALA A 273 2.11 18.45 -20.98
C ALA A 273 3.40 17.70 -20.59
N ASP A 274 4.55 18.38 -20.68
CA ASP A 274 5.81 17.85 -20.15
C ASP A 274 5.66 17.64 -18.63
N GLU A 275 6.39 16.67 -18.05
CA GLU A 275 6.35 16.38 -16.59
C GLU A 275 6.61 17.64 -15.73
N GLU A 276 7.35 18.60 -16.25
CA GLU A 276 7.59 19.91 -15.61
C GLU A 276 6.32 20.79 -15.54
N ASP A 277 5.45 20.73 -16.55
CA ASP A 277 4.19 21.49 -16.55
C ASP A 277 3.19 20.94 -15.54
N VAL A 278 3.15 19.63 -15.37
CA VAL A 278 2.23 18.97 -14.43
C VAL A 278 2.64 19.19 -12.97
N SER A 279 3.94 19.33 -12.69
CA SER A 279 4.47 19.56 -11.34
C SER A 279 4.10 20.94 -10.73
N ARG A 280 3.65 21.89 -11.55
CA ARG A 280 3.20 23.22 -11.10
C ARG A 280 1.87 23.17 -10.34
N TYR A 281 1.11 22.12 -10.55
CA TYR A 281 -0.21 21.93 -9.94
C TYR A 281 -0.17 21.22 -8.59
N GLY A 282 0.97 21.16 -7.95
CA GLY A 282 1.15 20.50 -6.68
C GLY A 282 1.62 19.06 -6.81
N MET A 283 2.36 18.61 -5.81
CA MET A 283 2.97 17.28 -5.75
C MET A 283 2.75 16.68 -4.38
N VAL A 284 2.39 15.41 -4.33
CA VAL A 284 2.16 14.67 -3.08
C VAL A 284 2.84 13.32 -3.10
N ARG A 285 3.30 12.86 -1.94
CA ARG A 285 3.71 11.47 -1.69
C ARG A 285 3.37 11.08 -0.26
N LEU A 286 3.14 9.81 -0.03
CA LEU A 286 3.11 9.28 1.32
C LEU A 286 4.52 9.31 1.92
N THR A 287 4.63 9.70 3.17
CA THR A 287 5.87 9.52 3.94
C THR A 287 6.02 8.04 4.33
N PRO A 288 7.19 7.57 4.83
CA PRO A 288 7.29 6.24 5.43
C PRO A 288 6.28 6.01 6.57
N LEU A 289 6.02 7.06 7.37
CA LEU A 289 5.02 7.05 8.43
C LEU A 289 3.60 6.99 7.85
N GLY A 290 3.34 7.71 6.75
CA GLY A 290 2.08 7.66 6.01
C GLY A 290 1.80 6.29 5.42
N LEU A 291 2.80 5.64 4.82
CA LEU A 291 2.68 4.26 4.33
C LEU A 291 2.27 3.29 5.45
N TYR A 292 2.90 3.42 6.63
CA TYR A 292 2.55 2.65 7.81
C TYR A 292 1.09 2.90 8.25
N GLY A 293 0.67 4.17 8.33
CA GLY A 293 -0.67 4.56 8.78
C GLY A 293 -1.76 4.08 7.84
N ILE A 294 -1.62 4.33 6.53
CA ILE A 294 -2.62 3.93 5.54
C ILE A 294 -2.70 2.40 5.45
N ARG A 295 -1.56 1.71 5.46
CA ARG A 295 -1.55 0.24 5.53
C ARG A 295 -2.32 -0.29 6.74
N ALA A 296 -2.12 0.29 7.92
CA ALA A 296 -2.83 -0.13 9.12
C ALA A 296 -4.34 0.02 8.97
N ARG A 297 -4.82 1.14 8.41
CA ARG A 297 -6.25 1.36 8.11
C ARG A 297 -6.78 0.35 7.09
N MET A 298 -6.03 0.05 6.03
CA MET A 298 -6.41 -0.96 5.03
C MET A 298 -6.58 -2.35 5.66
N LEU A 299 -5.65 -2.75 6.53
CA LEU A 299 -5.74 -4.02 7.26
C LEU A 299 -6.96 -4.07 8.18
N GLU A 300 -7.29 -2.98 8.89
CA GLU A 300 -8.48 -2.85 9.72
C GLU A 300 -9.78 -2.92 8.90
N ALA A 301 -9.76 -2.39 7.67
CA ALA A 301 -10.85 -2.51 6.70
C ALA A 301 -10.92 -3.91 6.05
N GLY A 302 -10.01 -4.83 6.40
CA GLY A 302 -9.99 -6.20 5.88
C GLY A 302 -9.32 -6.35 4.51
N VAL A 303 -8.60 -5.33 4.05
CA VAL A 303 -7.81 -5.39 2.81
C VAL A 303 -6.47 -6.07 3.11
N ASP A 304 -6.08 -7.04 2.28
CA ASP A 304 -4.79 -7.71 2.40
C ASP A 304 -3.68 -6.81 1.85
N ALA A 305 -2.94 -6.17 2.75
CA ALA A 305 -1.85 -5.25 2.44
C ALA A 305 -0.54 -5.76 3.07
N PRO A 306 0.19 -6.68 2.42
CA PRO A 306 1.39 -7.31 2.98
C PRO A 306 2.55 -6.31 3.11
N ALA A 307 3.48 -6.60 4.04
CA ALA A 307 4.74 -5.89 4.14
C ALA A 307 5.92 -6.84 3.95
N VAL A 308 6.99 -6.32 3.34
CA VAL A 308 8.23 -7.07 3.14
C VAL A 308 8.81 -7.51 4.48
N GLY A 309 9.15 -8.80 4.57
CA GLY A 309 9.70 -9.43 5.78
C GLY A 309 8.65 -10.08 6.69
N GLU A 310 7.35 -9.93 6.44
CA GLU A 310 6.30 -10.60 7.23
C GLU A 310 6.35 -12.12 7.11
N LEU A 311 6.91 -12.63 6.03
CA LEU A 311 7.07 -14.06 5.80
C LEU A 311 8.38 -14.62 6.38
N ALA A 312 9.26 -13.79 6.91
CA ALA A 312 10.58 -14.21 7.43
C ALA A 312 10.48 -15.32 8.50
N GLY A 313 9.43 -15.29 9.34
CA GLY A 313 9.17 -16.31 10.36
C GLY A 313 8.24 -17.46 9.92
N LYS A 314 7.77 -17.46 8.67
CA LYS A 314 6.83 -18.46 8.13
C LYS A 314 7.56 -19.60 7.43
N GLY A 315 6.86 -20.72 7.19
CA GLY A 315 7.38 -21.83 6.39
C GLY A 315 7.54 -21.50 4.91
N ALA A 316 8.33 -22.28 4.19
CA ALA A 316 8.54 -22.13 2.76
C ALA A 316 7.27 -22.31 1.95
N ASP A 317 6.30 -23.08 2.43
CA ASP A 317 4.98 -23.24 1.83
C ASP A 317 4.22 -21.89 1.79
N ALA A 318 4.17 -21.19 2.91
CA ALA A 318 3.55 -19.87 3.00
C ALA A 318 4.31 -18.82 2.14
N LEU A 319 5.66 -18.90 2.10
CA LEU A 319 6.47 -18.03 1.25
C LEU A 319 6.12 -18.24 -0.23
N LEU A 320 6.21 -19.48 -0.74
CA LEU A 320 6.00 -19.80 -2.16
C LEU A 320 4.56 -19.49 -2.62
N ASP A 321 3.59 -19.64 -1.73
CA ASP A 321 2.21 -19.27 -2.00
C ASP A 321 2.06 -17.76 -2.15
N ALA A 322 2.52 -16.97 -1.17
CA ALA A 322 2.40 -15.52 -1.17
C ALA A 322 3.16 -14.86 -2.33
N VAL A 323 4.43 -15.22 -2.57
CA VAL A 323 5.24 -14.62 -3.64
C VAL A 323 4.72 -14.97 -5.04
N SER A 324 3.80 -15.93 -5.15
CA SER A 324 3.16 -16.25 -6.42
C SER A 324 2.26 -15.14 -6.94
N SER A 325 1.75 -14.29 -6.05
CA SER A 325 0.91 -13.13 -6.38
C SER A 325 1.71 -11.80 -6.42
N TYR A 326 2.98 -11.81 -6.00
CA TYR A 326 3.78 -10.59 -5.93
C TYR A 326 4.43 -10.24 -7.28
N PRO A 327 4.64 -8.95 -7.58
CA PRO A 327 5.53 -8.52 -8.65
C PRO A 327 6.95 -9.10 -8.46
N GLU A 328 7.65 -9.37 -9.56
CA GLU A 328 8.94 -10.09 -9.55
C GLU A 328 9.95 -9.48 -8.56
N HIS A 329 10.14 -8.16 -8.58
CA HIS A 329 11.08 -7.49 -7.69
C HIS A 329 10.67 -7.60 -6.21
N ALA A 330 9.38 -7.55 -5.90
CA ALA A 330 8.88 -7.69 -4.53
C ALA A 330 9.01 -9.13 -4.03
N ALA A 331 8.72 -10.10 -4.90
CA ALA A 331 8.93 -11.53 -4.62
C ALA A 331 10.41 -11.83 -4.32
N GLN A 332 11.33 -11.25 -5.11
CA GLN A 332 12.77 -11.41 -4.89
C GLN A 332 13.19 -10.90 -3.52
N VAL A 333 12.75 -9.70 -3.14
CA VAL A 333 13.11 -9.09 -1.85
C VAL A 333 12.56 -9.89 -0.67
N GLU A 334 11.32 -10.36 -0.76
CA GLU A 334 10.73 -11.20 0.28
C GLU A 334 11.48 -12.53 0.44
N ILE A 335 11.87 -13.17 -0.67
CA ILE A 335 12.68 -14.38 -0.67
C ILE A 335 14.06 -14.12 -0.03
N GLU A 336 14.72 -13.01 -0.39
CA GLU A 336 16.01 -12.63 0.21
C GLU A 336 15.91 -12.44 1.73
N GLN A 337 14.86 -11.76 2.20
CA GLN A 337 14.58 -11.57 3.63
C GLN A 337 14.30 -12.90 4.34
N TRP A 338 13.53 -13.78 3.72
CA TRP A 338 13.20 -15.09 4.26
C TRP A 338 14.44 -15.97 4.37
N MET A 339 15.31 -15.94 3.37
CA MET A 339 16.58 -16.70 3.36
C MET A 339 17.60 -16.16 4.34
N ALA A 340 17.68 -14.84 4.52
CA ALA A 340 18.67 -14.19 5.40
C ALA A 340 18.55 -14.62 6.87
N GLY A 341 17.37 -15.07 7.29
CA GLY A 341 17.11 -15.55 8.66
C GLY A 341 17.41 -17.05 8.88
N ARG A 342 17.94 -17.78 7.88
CA ARG A 342 18.09 -19.24 7.91
C ARG A 342 19.48 -19.69 7.49
N GLU A 343 19.87 -20.88 7.94
CA GLU A 343 21.05 -21.56 7.37
C GLU A 343 20.75 -21.96 5.92
N PRO A 344 21.65 -21.67 4.95
CA PRO A 344 21.35 -21.84 3.52
C PRO A 344 20.91 -23.25 3.13
N ALA A 345 21.54 -24.29 3.68
CA ALA A 345 21.19 -25.67 3.38
C ALA A 345 19.79 -26.05 3.88
N ASP A 346 19.40 -25.55 5.07
CA ASP A 346 18.08 -25.79 5.65
C ASP A 346 17.00 -25.04 4.88
N ALA A 347 17.27 -23.78 4.51
CA ALA A 347 16.37 -22.97 3.69
C ALA A 347 16.07 -23.65 2.35
N VAL A 348 17.10 -24.15 1.67
CA VAL A 348 16.94 -24.85 0.40
C VAL A 348 16.18 -26.16 0.56
N ALA A 349 16.45 -26.93 1.62
CA ALA A 349 15.72 -28.17 1.89
C ALA A 349 14.25 -27.92 2.15
N GLU A 350 13.91 -26.83 2.86
CA GLU A 350 12.53 -26.40 3.14
C GLU A 350 11.83 -25.94 1.87
N LEU A 351 12.47 -25.12 1.01
CA LEU A 351 11.94 -24.69 -0.29
C LEU A 351 11.65 -25.89 -1.21
N LEU A 352 12.59 -26.81 -1.34
CA LEU A 352 12.41 -28.03 -2.13
C LEU A 352 11.27 -28.90 -1.57
N SER A 353 11.12 -28.95 -0.24
CA SER A 353 10.01 -29.67 0.37
C SER A 353 8.65 -29.05 0.05
N ALA A 354 8.55 -27.71 0.11
CA ALA A 354 7.33 -26.98 -0.19
C ALA A 354 6.95 -27.01 -1.67
N ALA A 355 7.93 -27.14 -2.56
CA ALA A 355 7.71 -27.20 -4.00
C ALA A 355 7.11 -28.52 -4.51
N ARG A 356 7.06 -29.56 -3.64
CA ARG A 356 6.43 -30.85 -4.00
C ARG A 356 4.92 -30.73 -4.08
N GLY A 357 4.32 -31.58 -4.86
CA GLY A 357 2.87 -31.74 -5.01
C GLY A 357 2.43 -31.71 -6.45
N ASP A 358 1.35 -32.45 -6.72
CA ASP A 358 0.74 -32.64 -8.02
C ASP A 358 -0.61 -31.87 -8.17
N ASP A 359 -0.88 -30.96 -7.22
CA ASP A 359 -2.04 -30.07 -7.26
C ASP A 359 -1.90 -28.97 -8.31
N GLU A 360 -2.96 -28.21 -8.55
CA GLU A 360 -3.05 -27.17 -9.57
C GLU A 360 -2.01 -26.04 -9.38
N GLY A 361 -1.66 -25.70 -8.13
CA GLY A 361 -0.64 -24.70 -7.80
C GLY A 361 0.80 -25.22 -7.88
N GLY A 362 1.01 -26.53 -8.01
CA GLY A 362 2.33 -27.16 -8.01
C GLY A 362 3.32 -26.59 -9.01
N PRO A 363 2.96 -26.39 -10.29
CA PRO A 363 3.87 -25.79 -11.28
C PRO A 363 4.36 -24.40 -10.90
N LEU A 364 3.48 -23.54 -10.44
CA LEU A 364 3.82 -22.18 -10.03
C LEU A 364 4.72 -22.18 -8.79
N ARG A 365 4.44 -23.02 -7.79
CA ARG A 365 5.32 -23.18 -6.62
C ARG A 365 6.72 -23.65 -7.00
N ARG A 366 6.87 -24.57 -7.99
CA ARG A 366 8.17 -24.99 -8.49
C ARG A 366 8.91 -23.90 -9.24
N LEU A 367 8.22 -23.09 -10.02
CA LEU A 367 8.78 -21.89 -10.65
C LEU A 367 9.31 -20.91 -9.60
N ARG A 368 8.52 -20.61 -8.57
CA ARG A 368 8.94 -19.71 -7.47
C ARG A 368 10.07 -20.31 -6.64
N CYS A 369 10.04 -21.63 -6.40
CA CYS A 369 11.17 -22.34 -5.78
C CYS A 369 12.46 -22.22 -6.64
N GLN A 370 12.38 -22.35 -7.95
CA GLN A 370 13.53 -22.18 -8.84
C GLN A 370 14.11 -20.77 -8.76
N GLN A 371 13.25 -19.74 -8.72
CA GLN A 371 13.67 -18.36 -8.54
C GLN A 371 14.34 -18.15 -7.18
N ALA A 372 13.79 -18.72 -6.11
CA ALA A 372 14.40 -18.67 -4.79
C ALA A 372 15.75 -19.38 -4.73
N LEU A 373 15.88 -20.55 -5.36
CA LEU A 373 17.12 -21.30 -5.45
C LEU A 373 18.19 -20.55 -6.24
N ALA A 374 17.84 -19.71 -7.22
CA ALA A 374 18.82 -18.89 -7.95
C ALA A 374 19.54 -17.87 -7.04
N LEU A 375 18.94 -17.51 -5.91
CA LEU A 375 19.56 -16.65 -4.89
C LEU A 375 20.43 -17.44 -3.88
N ALA A 376 20.34 -18.76 -3.91
CA ALA A 376 21.11 -19.62 -3.01
C ALA A 376 22.54 -19.81 -3.53
N GLY A 377 23.51 -19.75 -2.62
CA GLY A 377 24.91 -20.00 -2.93
C GLY A 377 25.25 -21.48 -3.14
N PRO A 378 26.53 -21.79 -3.40
CA PRO A 378 27.00 -23.15 -3.64
C PRO A 378 26.76 -24.11 -2.46
N GLU A 379 26.50 -23.59 -1.27
CA GLU A 379 26.12 -24.36 -0.08
C GLU A 379 24.81 -25.14 -0.25
N ALA A 380 23.98 -24.74 -1.21
CA ALA A 380 22.72 -25.39 -1.58
C ALA A 380 22.92 -26.73 -2.32
N GLU A 381 24.09 -26.96 -2.94
CA GLU A 381 24.35 -28.12 -3.82
C GLU A 381 23.99 -29.48 -3.20
N PRO A 382 24.33 -29.79 -1.94
CA PRO A 382 23.98 -31.08 -1.33
C PRO A 382 22.50 -31.32 -1.23
N ALA A 383 21.71 -30.29 -0.88
CA ALA A 383 20.25 -30.37 -0.79
C ALA A 383 19.62 -30.52 -2.18
N VAL A 384 20.08 -29.77 -3.17
CA VAL A 384 19.62 -29.88 -4.57
C VAL A 384 19.94 -31.25 -5.16
N ARG A 385 21.11 -31.82 -4.86
CA ARG A 385 21.47 -33.18 -5.31
C ARG A 385 20.57 -34.26 -4.70
N SER A 386 20.05 -34.06 -3.52
CA SER A 386 19.22 -35.06 -2.84
C SER A 386 17.91 -35.35 -3.55
N VAL A 387 17.42 -34.45 -4.40
CA VAL A 387 16.15 -34.55 -5.13
C VAL A 387 16.30 -34.92 -6.61
N LEU A 388 17.53 -35.23 -7.06
CA LEU A 388 17.80 -35.54 -8.49
C LEU A 388 16.95 -36.68 -9.07
N ASP A 389 16.60 -37.68 -8.26
CA ASP A 389 15.83 -38.84 -8.70
C ASP A 389 14.31 -38.64 -8.53
N GLU A 390 13.86 -37.53 -7.99
CA GLU A 390 12.44 -37.21 -7.84
C GLU A 390 11.86 -36.76 -9.18
N ALA A 391 10.66 -37.26 -9.50
CA ALA A 391 9.98 -36.95 -10.76
C ALA A 391 9.66 -35.45 -10.88
N GLU A 392 9.24 -34.83 -9.78
CA GLU A 392 8.77 -33.43 -9.73
C GLU A 392 9.93 -32.42 -9.65
N LEU A 393 10.99 -32.73 -8.91
CA LEU A 393 12.07 -31.81 -8.62
C LEU A 393 13.38 -32.09 -9.35
N GLY A 394 13.57 -33.33 -9.83
CA GLY A 394 14.82 -33.74 -10.42
C GLY A 394 15.21 -32.98 -11.69
N GLY A 395 14.24 -32.49 -12.45
CA GLY A 395 14.45 -31.60 -13.60
C GLY A 395 14.97 -30.25 -13.19
N LEU A 396 14.27 -29.58 -12.26
CA LEU A 396 14.64 -28.31 -11.66
C LEU A 396 16.03 -28.37 -11.01
N ALA A 397 16.30 -29.41 -10.24
CA ALA A 397 17.60 -29.62 -9.59
C ALA A 397 18.76 -29.68 -10.61
N ARG A 398 18.56 -30.35 -11.75
CA ARG A 398 19.58 -30.42 -12.82
C ARG A 398 19.82 -29.07 -13.49
N VAL A 399 18.77 -28.27 -13.70
CA VAL A 399 18.91 -26.92 -14.23
C VAL A 399 19.78 -26.10 -13.29
N TRP A 400 19.44 -26.04 -12.00
CA TRP A 400 20.21 -25.30 -11.00
C TRP A 400 21.69 -25.74 -10.96
N LEU A 401 21.95 -27.06 -10.91
CA LEU A 401 23.32 -27.60 -10.86
C LEU A 401 24.12 -27.24 -12.13
N ALA A 402 23.47 -27.25 -13.30
CA ALA A 402 24.13 -26.85 -14.54
C ALA A 402 24.47 -25.36 -14.57
N GLU A 403 23.56 -24.50 -14.12
CA GLU A 403 23.77 -23.05 -14.02
C GLU A 403 24.91 -22.69 -13.07
N HIS A 404 25.07 -23.47 -11.98
CA HIS A 404 26.14 -23.30 -11.00
C HIS A 404 27.45 -24.07 -11.32
N GLY A 405 27.53 -24.67 -12.52
CA GLY A 405 28.74 -25.34 -13.00
C GLY A 405 29.11 -26.58 -12.20
N ALA A 406 28.15 -27.23 -11.55
CA ALA A 406 28.39 -28.44 -10.78
C ALA A 406 28.89 -29.59 -11.66
N ALA A 407 29.92 -30.31 -11.16
CA ALA A 407 30.47 -31.47 -11.84
C ALA A 407 29.60 -32.74 -11.65
N ASP A 408 29.72 -33.69 -12.56
CA ASP A 408 29.13 -35.04 -12.45
C ASP A 408 27.61 -35.05 -12.24
N VAL A 409 26.90 -34.17 -12.93
CA VAL A 409 25.42 -34.15 -12.92
C VAL A 409 24.91 -35.26 -13.86
N PRO A 410 24.14 -36.25 -13.36
CA PRO A 410 23.60 -37.31 -14.20
C PRO A 410 22.65 -36.78 -15.28
N ALA A 411 22.75 -37.27 -16.51
CA ALA A 411 21.81 -36.88 -17.55
C ALA A 411 20.36 -37.21 -17.17
N PRO A 412 19.40 -36.34 -17.48
CA PRO A 412 17.99 -36.60 -17.18
C PRO A 412 17.45 -37.75 -18.04
N ALA A 413 16.53 -38.54 -17.51
CA ALA A 413 15.73 -39.46 -18.31
C ALA A 413 14.83 -38.66 -19.27
N PRO A 414 14.54 -39.20 -20.50
CA PRO A 414 13.69 -38.50 -21.46
C PRO A 414 12.32 -38.10 -20.88
N GLU A 415 11.74 -38.96 -20.07
CA GLU A 415 10.45 -38.71 -19.41
C GLU A 415 10.50 -37.47 -18.50
N MET A 416 11.61 -37.28 -17.77
CA MET A 416 11.84 -36.13 -16.90
C MET A 416 11.93 -34.83 -17.70
N VAL A 417 12.56 -34.85 -18.86
CA VAL A 417 12.65 -33.68 -19.76
C VAL A 417 11.26 -33.23 -20.21
N PHE A 418 10.43 -34.19 -20.65
CA PHE A 418 9.06 -33.89 -21.06
C PHE A 418 8.20 -33.44 -19.89
N TRP A 419 8.41 -34.03 -18.71
CA TRP A 419 7.70 -33.63 -17.49
C TRP A 419 8.03 -32.17 -17.12
N LEU A 420 9.32 -31.80 -17.07
CA LEU A 420 9.78 -30.44 -16.82
C LEU A 420 9.26 -29.46 -17.88
N THR A 421 9.23 -29.84 -19.15
CA THR A 421 8.69 -28.98 -20.20
C THR A 421 7.20 -28.68 -19.99
N VAL A 422 6.42 -29.70 -19.62
CA VAL A 422 5.00 -29.49 -19.30
C VAL A 422 4.84 -28.60 -18.05
N ASP A 423 5.64 -28.84 -17.04
CA ASP A 423 5.62 -28.08 -15.79
C ASP A 423 5.97 -26.60 -16.02
N THR A 424 7.02 -26.31 -16.77
CA THR A 424 7.44 -24.94 -17.11
C THR A 424 6.33 -24.17 -17.84
N ILE A 425 5.70 -24.79 -18.85
CA ILE A 425 4.62 -24.14 -19.60
C ILE A 425 3.38 -23.96 -18.71
N ALA A 426 3.07 -24.93 -17.85
CA ALA A 426 1.96 -24.84 -16.90
C ALA A 426 2.20 -23.71 -15.89
N ALA A 427 3.44 -23.57 -15.41
CA ALA A 427 3.82 -22.50 -14.50
C ALA A 427 3.66 -21.11 -15.12
N GLN A 428 4.11 -20.94 -16.37
CA GLN A 428 3.96 -19.67 -17.09
C GLN A 428 2.47 -19.34 -17.35
N LEU A 429 1.68 -20.33 -17.73
CA LEU A 429 0.24 -20.15 -17.91
C LEU A 429 -0.46 -19.73 -16.60
N ALA A 430 0.02 -20.23 -15.47
CA ALA A 430 -0.52 -19.89 -14.16
C ALA A 430 -0.05 -18.50 -13.65
N ALA A 431 1.19 -18.11 -13.97
CA ALA A 431 1.76 -16.83 -13.55
C ALA A 431 1.18 -15.65 -14.34
N ASP A 432 1.27 -15.72 -15.66
CA ASP A 432 1.08 -14.58 -16.55
C ASP A 432 -0.07 -14.78 -17.57
N GLY A 433 -0.70 -15.94 -17.53
CA GLY A 433 -1.74 -16.29 -18.50
C GLY A 433 -1.20 -16.50 -19.91
N GLU A 434 -1.95 -16.07 -20.91
CA GLU A 434 -1.58 -16.19 -22.32
C GLU A 434 -0.85 -14.92 -22.83
N THR A 435 0.39 -14.71 -22.37
CA THR A 435 1.24 -13.57 -22.78
C THR A 435 1.77 -13.71 -24.21
N GLU A 436 2.28 -12.61 -24.80
CA GLU A 436 2.91 -12.59 -26.12
C GLU A 436 4.23 -13.38 -26.18
N GLU A 437 4.88 -13.62 -25.05
CA GLU A 437 6.15 -14.36 -24.95
C GLU A 437 5.94 -15.88 -24.92
N LEU A 438 4.80 -16.34 -24.45
CA LEU A 438 4.51 -17.76 -24.29
C LEU A 438 4.58 -18.57 -25.59
N PRO A 439 4.12 -18.07 -26.77
CA PRO A 439 4.30 -18.77 -28.05
C PRO A 439 5.76 -19.02 -28.42
N LEU A 440 6.65 -18.06 -28.14
CA LEU A 440 8.09 -18.16 -28.39
C LEU A 440 8.74 -19.22 -27.49
N LEU A 441 8.36 -19.23 -26.21
CA LEU A 441 8.80 -20.25 -25.25
C LEU A 441 8.37 -21.65 -25.73
N MET A 442 7.11 -21.82 -26.12
CA MET A 442 6.59 -23.08 -26.65
C MET A 442 7.34 -23.54 -27.90
N GLU A 443 7.64 -22.61 -28.83
CA GLU A 443 8.42 -22.90 -30.01
C GLU A 443 9.82 -23.39 -29.66
N THR A 444 10.51 -22.67 -28.77
CA THR A 444 11.87 -23.00 -28.33
C THR A 444 11.92 -24.37 -27.67
N LEU A 445 11.05 -24.64 -26.70
CA LEU A 445 11.00 -25.92 -25.98
C LEU A 445 10.68 -27.12 -26.90
N THR A 446 9.80 -26.94 -27.91
CA THR A 446 9.43 -28.01 -28.84
C THR A 446 10.44 -28.20 -29.96
N ALA A 447 11.25 -27.18 -30.29
CA ALA A 447 12.24 -27.27 -31.38
C ALA A 447 13.35 -28.29 -31.10
N HIS A 448 13.73 -28.45 -29.85
CA HIS A 448 14.84 -29.30 -29.41
C HIS A 448 14.49 -30.80 -29.39
N HIS A 449 13.21 -31.19 -29.55
CA HIS A 449 12.78 -32.57 -29.42
C HIS A 449 11.99 -33.04 -30.66
N THR A 450 12.63 -33.85 -31.49
CA THR A 450 11.95 -34.49 -32.64
C THR A 450 10.84 -35.43 -32.14
N GLY A 451 9.60 -35.24 -32.62
CA GLY A 451 8.46 -36.06 -32.19
C GLY A 451 7.94 -35.75 -30.82
N PHE A 452 8.16 -34.52 -30.32
CA PHE A 452 7.71 -34.04 -28.99
C PHE A 452 6.25 -34.45 -28.71
N PHE A 453 5.31 -34.12 -29.62
CA PHE A 453 3.89 -34.39 -29.43
C PHE A 453 3.51 -35.89 -29.50
N ASP A 454 4.39 -36.76 -29.99
CA ASP A 454 4.18 -38.21 -29.99
C ASP A 454 4.47 -38.86 -28.64
N GLN A 455 5.18 -38.13 -27.75
CA GLN A 455 5.61 -38.62 -26.44
C GLN A 455 4.94 -37.87 -25.29
N VAL A 456 4.86 -36.53 -25.34
CA VAL A 456 4.42 -35.66 -24.23
C VAL A 456 3.00 -35.98 -23.73
N TRP A 457 2.09 -36.47 -24.61
CA TRP A 457 0.75 -36.86 -24.17
C TRP A 457 0.70 -38.04 -23.19
N ARG A 458 1.82 -38.78 -23.04
CA ARG A 458 1.95 -39.89 -22.10
C ARG A 458 2.51 -39.47 -20.76
N VAL A 459 2.98 -38.24 -20.65
CA VAL A 459 3.58 -37.73 -19.42
C VAL A 459 2.52 -37.68 -18.30
N GLU A 460 2.86 -38.25 -17.17
CA GLU A 460 2.01 -38.25 -15.97
C GLU A 460 2.23 -36.96 -15.20
N HIS A 461 1.74 -35.86 -15.77
CA HIS A 461 1.72 -34.56 -15.16
C HIS A 461 0.28 -34.03 -15.08
N PRO A 462 -0.14 -33.39 -13.94
CA PRO A 462 -1.51 -32.88 -13.77
C PRO A 462 -1.97 -31.99 -14.91
N SER A 463 -1.12 -31.09 -15.37
CA SER A 463 -1.44 -30.08 -16.38
C SER A 463 -1.19 -30.52 -17.84
N THR A 464 -0.85 -31.80 -18.11
CA THR A 464 -0.53 -32.26 -19.48
C THR A 464 -1.62 -31.89 -20.48
N VAL A 465 -2.89 -32.07 -20.15
CA VAL A 465 -4.01 -31.78 -21.06
C VAL A 465 -4.12 -30.28 -21.31
N GLN A 466 -4.08 -29.47 -20.23
CA GLN A 466 -4.18 -28.02 -20.29
C GLN A 466 -3.05 -27.41 -21.15
N VAL A 467 -1.82 -27.83 -20.89
CA VAL A 467 -0.63 -27.38 -21.67
C VAL A 467 -0.74 -27.70 -23.13
N LEU A 468 -1.14 -28.93 -23.47
CA LEU A 468 -1.31 -29.33 -24.87
C LEU A 468 -2.44 -28.58 -25.57
N GLU A 469 -3.51 -28.22 -24.87
CA GLU A 469 -4.58 -27.35 -25.38
C GLU A 469 -4.10 -25.92 -25.62
N ALA A 470 -3.35 -25.34 -24.67
CA ALA A 470 -2.72 -24.04 -24.83
C ALA A 470 -1.74 -24.03 -26.03
N MET A 471 -0.88 -25.03 -26.14
CA MET A 471 0.00 -25.17 -27.31
C MET A 471 -0.78 -25.30 -28.61
N GLY A 472 -1.94 -25.97 -28.58
CA GLY A 472 -2.84 -26.09 -29.74
C GLY A 472 -3.48 -24.77 -30.18
N ARG A 473 -3.61 -23.80 -29.27
CA ARG A 473 -4.12 -22.45 -29.56
C ARG A 473 -3.01 -21.48 -29.95
N LEU A 474 -1.91 -21.47 -29.20
CA LEU A 474 -0.92 -20.41 -29.19
C LEU A 474 0.33 -20.69 -30.03
N HIS A 475 0.64 -21.97 -30.36
CA HIS A 475 1.88 -22.29 -31.06
C HIS A 475 1.93 -21.64 -32.46
N PRO A 476 3.01 -20.87 -32.78
CA PRO A 476 3.11 -20.10 -34.03
C PRO A 476 3.12 -21.00 -35.28
N ASP A 477 3.72 -22.21 -35.21
CA ASP A 477 3.69 -23.18 -36.28
C ASP A 477 2.35 -23.92 -36.32
N ARG A 478 1.57 -23.72 -37.40
CA ARG A 478 0.25 -24.33 -37.59
C ARG A 478 0.29 -25.88 -37.62
N LYS A 479 1.39 -26.47 -38.07
CA LYS A 479 1.54 -27.94 -38.12
C LYS A 479 1.69 -28.47 -36.70
N ARG A 480 2.56 -27.86 -35.92
CA ARG A 480 2.79 -28.19 -34.49
C ARG A 480 1.55 -27.92 -33.64
N ALA A 481 0.85 -26.80 -33.86
CA ALA A 481 -0.43 -26.53 -33.21
C ALA A 481 -1.47 -27.63 -33.47
N LYS A 482 -1.51 -28.20 -34.70
CA LYS A 482 -2.38 -29.33 -35.03
C LYS A 482 -1.93 -30.62 -34.35
N GLU A 483 -0.64 -30.86 -34.24
CA GLU A 483 -0.06 -32.02 -33.54
C GLU A 483 -0.37 -31.93 -32.06
N ALA A 484 -0.25 -30.73 -31.43
CA ALA A 484 -0.61 -30.46 -30.04
C ALA A 484 -2.09 -30.77 -29.75
N ARG A 485 -3.01 -30.28 -30.59
CA ARG A 485 -4.46 -30.60 -30.45
C ARG A 485 -4.77 -32.09 -30.51
N ARG A 486 -4.06 -32.84 -31.39
CA ARG A 486 -4.20 -34.31 -31.46
C ARG A 486 -3.64 -34.99 -30.21
N ALA A 487 -2.50 -34.49 -29.68
CA ALA A 487 -1.89 -34.98 -28.46
C ALA A 487 -2.80 -34.70 -27.25
N ALA A 488 -3.40 -33.50 -27.15
CA ALA A 488 -4.37 -33.15 -26.11
C ALA A 488 -5.58 -34.11 -26.09
N PHE A 489 -6.13 -34.42 -27.27
CA PHE A 489 -7.22 -35.40 -27.40
C PHE A 489 -6.81 -36.81 -26.91
N LYS A 490 -5.60 -37.26 -27.22
CA LYS A 490 -5.09 -38.55 -26.74
C LYS A 490 -4.90 -38.55 -25.22
N ALA A 491 -4.32 -37.47 -24.67
CA ALA A 491 -4.09 -37.33 -23.22
C ALA A 491 -5.42 -37.34 -22.44
N ARG A 492 -6.43 -36.59 -22.94
CA ARG A 492 -7.78 -36.57 -22.34
C ARG A 492 -8.45 -37.94 -22.37
N SER A 493 -8.28 -38.72 -23.45
CA SER A 493 -8.86 -40.06 -23.58
C SER A 493 -8.18 -41.13 -22.70
N ARG A 494 -7.01 -40.81 -22.13
CA ARG A 494 -6.26 -41.69 -21.21
C ARG A 494 -6.65 -41.47 -19.74
N ARG A 495 -7.12 -40.28 -19.39
CA ARG A 495 -7.64 -40.02 -18.04
C ARG A 495 -8.95 -40.79 -17.87
N PRO A 496 -9.11 -41.63 -16.80
CA PRO A 496 -10.32 -42.39 -16.55
C PRO A 496 -11.53 -41.51 -16.20
#